data_f97f709a66504b22e10c8a5a5f6d6b42
#
_entry.id   f97f709a66504b22e10c8a5a5f6d6b42
#
_cell.length_a   1.000
_cell.length_b   1.000
_cell.length_c   1.000
_cell.angle_alpha   90.00
_cell.angle_beta   90.00
_cell.angle_gamma   90.00
#
_symmetry.space_group_name_H-M   'P 1'
#
loop_
_entity.id
_entity.type
_entity.pdbx_description
1 polymer ?
#
loop_
_entity_poly.entity_id
_entity_poly.type
_entity_poly.pdbx_seq_one_letter_code
_entity_poly.pdbx_strand_id
1 'polypeptide(L)'
;MRLPKTDNANDVIEMEKVIEQIERACGREVGSTRMLAAIESAQGINNAVEIAFSSRRLIGIALGAEDYVRDLRTQRSAEGIELLFARCSILQAARAAGIMAFDTVYSDANNEEGFLREAEHIKQLGFDGKSLINPRQIDLLHNVFAPTQKEVDHAIAVIEAAEEAAAKGLGVVSLNGKMVDGPIIERARWTLQRAESGIKH
;
A
#
# COMPACT_ATOMS: atom_id res chain seq x y z
N MET A 1 7.60 5.18 -12.73
CA MET A 1 8.67 6.10 -12.27
C MET A 1 8.43 6.46 -10.81
N ARG A 2 9.47 6.56 -9.95
CA ARG A 2 9.34 7.05 -8.57
C ARG A 2 9.82 8.50 -8.49
N LEU A 3 8.98 9.39 -7.98
CA LEU A 3 9.28 10.80 -7.75
C LEU A 3 9.66 10.96 -6.26
N PRO A 4 10.91 11.33 -5.95
CA PRO A 4 11.33 11.57 -4.57
C PRO A 4 10.89 12.96 -4.08
N LYS A 5 10.90 13.16 -2.77
CA LYS A 5 10.73 14.47 -2.11
C LYS A 5 9.52 15.24 -2.60
N THR A 6 8.38 14.54 -2.69
CA THR A 6 7.13 15.15 -3.11
C THR A 6 6.48 15.86 -1.92
N ASP A 7 6.40 17.18 -1.98
CA ASP A 7 5.89 18.03 -0.91
C ASP A 7 4.49 18.60 -1.20
N ASN A 8 4.08 18.63 -2.47
CA ASN A 8 2.78 19.18 -2.89
C ASN A 8 2.34 18.61 -4.25
N ALA A 9 1.08 18.89 -4.64
CA ALA A 9 0.52 18.43 -5.91
C ALA A 9 1.26 18.94 -7.14
N ASN A 10 1.83 20.16 -7.09
CA ASN A 10 2.53 20.72 -8.23
C ASN A 10 3.80 19.93 -8.58
N ASP A 11 4.49 19.33 -7.61
CA ASP A 11 5.66 18.49 -7.87
C ASP A 11 5.30 17.32 -8.79
N VAL A 12 4.14 16.71 -8.55
CA VAL A 12 3.60 15.61 -9.38
C VAL A 12 3.18 16.12 -10.76
N ILE A 13 2.44 17.24 -10.81
CA ILE A 13 1.92 17.83 -12.06
C ILE A 13 3.06 18.27 -12.97
N GLU A 14 4.12 18.87 -12.42
CA GLU A 14 5.30 19.28 -13.19
C GLU A 14 6.03 18.09 -13.77
N MET A 15 6.20 17.04 -12.96
CA MET A 15 6.83 15.79 -13.43
C MET A 15 5.96 15.10 -14.49
N GLU A 16 4.64 15.12 -14.36
CA GLU A 16 3.74 14.59 -15.38
C GLU A 16 3.95 15.26 -16.74
N LYS A 17 4.10 16.59 -16.77
CA LYS A 17 4.38 17.33 -18.01
C LYS A 17 5.71 16.90 -18.65
N VAL A 18 6.75 16.70 -17.83
CA VAL A 18 8.06 16.21 -18.31
C VAL A 18 7.94 14.81 -18.89
N ILE A 19 7.24 13.90 -18.20
CA ILE A 19 7.02 12.53 -18.69
C ILE A 19 6.26 12.56 -20.02
N GLU A 20 5.21 13.37 -20.14
CA GLU A 20 4.44 13.50 -21.36
C GLU A 20 5.29 13.97 -22.55
N GLN A 21 6.16 14.96 -22.35
CA GLN A 21 7.09 15.41 -23.38
C GLN A 21 8.04 14.28 -23.83
N ILE A 22 8.57 13.50 -22.88
CA ILE A 22 9.46 12.38 -23.18
C ILE A 22 8.69 11.26 -23.93
N GLU A 23 7.49 10.91 -23.50
CA GLU A 23 6.66 9.90 -24.16
C GLU A 23 6.41 10.30 -25.63
N ARG A 24 6.05 11.57 -25.90
CA ARG A 24 5.86 12.09 -27.25
C ARG A 24 7.14 12.02 -28.07
N ALA A 25 8.28 12.46 -27.49
CA ALA A 25 9.58 12.48 -28.16
C ALA A 25 10.09 11.06 -28.50
N CYS A 26 9.75 10.07 -27.67
CA CYS A 26 10.14 8.66 -27.87
C CYS A 26 9.09 7.84 -28.63
N GLY A 27 8.01 8.44 -29.11
CA GLY A 27 6.94 7.72 -29.82
C GLY A 27 6.18 6.73 -28.93
N ARG A 28 6.15 6.94 -27.62
CA ARG A 28 5.36 6.14 -26.68
C ARG A 28 3.95 6.70 -26.53
N GLU A 29 3.02 5.85 -26.17
CA GLU A 29 1.67 6.28 -25.84
C GLU A 29 1.71 7.23 -24.62
N VAL A 30 1.11 8.39 -24.78
CA VAL A 30 0.99 9.40 -23.71
C VAL A 30 0.12 8.81 -22.58
N GLY A 31 0.64 8.85 -21.35
CA GLY A 31 -0.03 8.24 -20.19
C GLY A 31 0.43 6.83 -19.85
N SER A 32 1.28 6.20 -20.69
CA SER A 32 1.78 4.84 -20.46
C SER A 32 2.71 4.73 -19.25
N THR A 33 3.45 5.79 -18.91
CA THR A 33 4.36 5.80 -17.77
C THR A 33 3.61 6.13 -16.48
N ARG A 34 3.58 5.20 -15.54
CA ARG A 34 3.00 5.40 -14.22
C ARG A 34 3.98 6.02 -13.25
N MET A 35 3.44 6.70 -12.22
CA MET A 35 4.21 7.36 -11.17
C MET A 35 3.91 6.78 -9.79
N LEU A 36 4.92 6.82 -8.92
CA LEU A 36 4.85 6.61 -7.48
C LEU A 36 5.50 7.81 -6.81
N ALA A 37 4.78 8.54 -5.96
CA ALA A 37 5.35 9.67 -5.22
C ALA A 37 5.89 9.22 -3.87
N ALA A 38 7.12 9.63 -3.54
CA ALA A 38 7.71 9.43 -2.21
C ALA A 38 7.56 10.72 -1.40
N ILE A 39 6.85 10.61 -0.29
CA ILE A 39 6.59 11.70 0.66
C ILE A 39 7.58 11.54 1.82
N GLU A 40 8.41 12.56 2.04
CA GLU A 40 9.62 12.45 2.86
C GLU A 40 9.78 13.62 3.84
N SER A 41 8.76 14.49 3.97
CA SER A 41 8.76 15.67 4.81
C SER A 41 7.44 15.85 5.57
N ALA A 42 7.46 16.64 6.64
CA ALA A 42 6.26 17.05 7.37
C ALA A 42 5.28 17.83 6.48
N GLN A 43 5.81 18.66 5.57
CA GLN A 43 4.99 19.37 4.58
C GLN A 43 4.29 18.39 3.65
N GLY A 44 5.02 17.44 3.07
CA GLY A 44 4.45 16.43 2.17
C GLY A 44 3.42 15.54 2.87
N ILE A 45 3.64 15.18 4.14
CA ILE A 45 2.67 14.43 4.94
C ILE A 45 1.37 15.23 5.14
N ASN A 46 1.47 16.51 5.44
CA ASN A 46 0.28 17.37 5.57
C ASN A 46 -0.48 17.52 4.25
N ASN A 47 0.21 17.48 3.12
CA ASN A 47 -0.36 17.58 1.78
C ASN A 47 -0.66 16.22 1.12
N ALA A 48 -0.56 15.11 1.86
CA ALA A 48 -0.65 13.76 1.30
C ALA A 48 -1.94 13.52 0.49
N VAL A 49 -3.08 14.06 0.93
CA VAL A 49 -4.36 13.96 0.22
C VAL A 49 -4.29 14.71 -1.12
N GLU A 50 -3.82 15.94 -1.12
CA GLU A 50 -3.68 16.75 -2.33
C GLU A 50 -2.73 16.08 -3.33
N ILE A 51 -1.59 15.57 -2.85
CA ILE A 51 -0.65 14.80 -3.66
C ILE A 51 -1.33 13.56 -4.26
N ALA A 52 -2.06 12.79 -3.47
CA ALA A 52 -2.69 11.54 -3.92
C ALA A 52 -3.71 11.74 -5.06
N PHE A 53 -4.37 12.89 -5.10
CA PHE A 53 -5.35 13.24 -6.14
C PHE A 53 -4.77 14.02 -7.33
N SER A 54 -3.47 14.34 -7.33
CA SER A 54 -2.88 15.30 -8.27
C SER A 54 -2.73 14.79 -9.71
N SER A 55 -2.67 13.48 -9.95
CA SER A 55 -2.50 12.91 -11.29
C SER A 55 -3.09 11.50 -11.42
N ARG A 56 -3.71 11.23 -12.56
CA ARG A 56 -4.17 9.86 -12.92
C ARG A 56 -3.01 8.89 -13.22
N ARG A 57 -1.79 9.39 -13.41
CA ARG A 57 -0.59 8.55 -13.57
C ARG A 57 -0.09 8.02 -12.24
N LEU A 58 -0.53 8.64 -11.12
CA LEU A 58 -0.09 8.25 -9.79
C LEU A 58 -0.80 6.95 -9.38
N ILE A 59 -0.01 5.87 -9.24
CA ILE A 59 -0.52 4.55 -8.84
C ILE A 59 -0.32 4.27 -7.37
N GLY A 60 0.42 5.12 -6.67
CA GLY A 60 0.67 4.98 -5.24
C GLY A 60 1.51 6.09 -4.67
N ILE A 61 1.51 6.17 -3.35
CA ILE A 61 2.37 7.04 -2.56
C ILE A 61 3.15 6.20 -1.55
N ALA A 62 4.36 6.64 -1.23
CA ALA A 62 5.28 5.92 -0.35
C ALA A 62 5.85 6.83 0.72
N LEU A 63 6.06 6.31 1.93
CA LEU A 63 6.80 7.00 2.98
C LEU A 63 8.31 6.88 2.74
N GLY A 64 9.04 8.01 2.82
CA GLY A 64 10.49 8.06 2.90
C GLY A 64 10.93 8.45 4.30
N ALA A 65 11.08 7.47 5.20
CA ALA A 65 11.20 7.72 6.63
C ALA A 65 12.51 8.39 7.04
N GLU A 66 13.62 8.13 6.35
CA GLU A 66 14.93 8.70 6.75
C GLU A 66 14.95 10.23 6.61
N ASP A 67 14.46 10.74 5.48
CA ASP A 67 14.32 12.19 5.29
C ASP A 67 13.20 12.77 6.19
N TYR A 68 12.12 12.04 6.40
CA TYR A 68 11.01 12.47 7.25
C TYR A 68 11.43 12.64 8.71
N VAL A 69 12.13 11.67 9.33
CA VAL A 69 12.58 11.80 10.72
C VAL A 69 13.64 12.88 10.87
N ARG A 70 14.49 13.08 9.85
CA ARG A 70 15.41 14.22 9.83
C ARG A 70 14.66 15.55 9.83
N ASP A 71 13.59 15.68 9.03
CA ASP A 71 12.75 16.87 8.97
C ASP A 71 12.06 17.14 10.32
N LEU A 72 11.58 16.09 10.98
CA LEU A 72 11.02 16.15 12.35
C LEU A 72 12.06 16.37 13.45
N ARG A 73 13.37 16.38 13.11
CA ARG A 73 14.48 16.49 14.06
C ARG A 73 14.51 15.39 15.12
N THR A 74 14.17 14.17 14.70
CA THR A 74 14.16 12.97 15.53
C THR A 74 14.93 11.83 14.85
N GLN A 75 14.92 10.65 15.46
CA GLN A 75 15.56 9.44 14.96
C GLN A 75 14.55 8.31 14.92
N ARG A 76 14.82 7.30 14.11
CA ARG A 76 14.00 6.08 14.08
C ARG A 76 14.16 5.27 15.36
N SER A 77 13.04 4.85 15.92
CA SER A 77 12.98 3.90 17.04
C SER A 77 12.64 2.50 16.56
N ALA A 78 12.87 1.51 17.41
CA ALA A 78 12.48 0.12 17.12
C ALA A 78 10.96 -0.07 17.06
N GLU A 79 10.24 0.75 17.81
CA GLU A 79 8.77 0.77 17.87
C GLU A 79 8.14 1.57 16.72
N GLY A 80 8.89 2.48 16.09
CA GLY A 80 8.45 3.28 14.96
C GLY A 80 7.32 4.25 15.28
N ILE A 81 7.19 4.66 16.55
CA ILE A 81 6.11 5.55 17.00
C ILE A 81 6.16 6.92 16.30
N GLU A 82 7.37 7.41 16.00
CA GLU A 82 7.60 8.66 15.27
C GLU A 82 7.07 8.63 13.84
N LEU A 83 6.87 7.42 13.27
CA LEU A 83 6.35 7.23 11.92
C LEU A 83 4.83 7.02 11.89
N LEU A 84 4.18 6.76 13.02
CA LEU A 84 2.78 6.34 13.06
C LEU A 84 1.85 7.37 12.41
N PHE A 85 2.03 8.65 12.71
CA PHE A 85 1.22 9.71 12.11
C PHE A 85 1.39 9.76 10.59
N ALA A 86 2.62 9.71 10.10
CA ALA A 86 2.91 9.72 8.66
C ALA A 86 2.34 8.48 7.96
N ARG A 87 2.50 7.30 8.56
CA ARG A 87 1.93 6.04 8.06
C ARG A 87 0.41 6.13 7.92
N CYS A 88 -0.27 6.59 8.96
CA CYS A 88 -1.73 6.74 8.93
C CYS A 88 -2.18 7.79 7.89
N SER A 89 -1.48 8.92 7.78
CA SER A 89 -1.82 9.98 6.83
C SER A 89 -1.66 9.52 5.39
N ILE A 90 -0.55 8.86 5.05
CA ILE A 90 -0.31 8.29 3.71
C ILE A 90 -1.35 7.23 3.38
N LEU A 91 -1.62 6.32 4.32
CA LEU A 91 -2.60 5.26 4.09
C LEU A 91 -4.00 5.83 3.82
N GLN A 92 -4.46 6.78 4.63
CA GLN A 92 -5.75 7.45 4.45
C GLN A 92 -5.82 8.18 3.10
N ALA A 93 -4.79 8.94 2.74
CA ALA A 93 -4.72 9.65 1.47
C ALA A 93 -4.77 8.71 0.26
N ALA A 94 -3.98 7.62 0.30
CA ALA A 94 -3.96 6.61 -0.75
C ALA A 94 -5.32 5.93 -0.92
N ARG A 95 -5.96 5.52 0.18
CA ARG A 95 -7.28 4.88 0.14
C ARG A 95 -8.37 5.83 -0.36
N ALA A 96 -8.34 7.10 0.05
CA ALA A 96 -9.27 8.11 -0.45
C ALA A 96 -9.16 8.32 -1.98
N ALA A 97 -7.94 8.27 -2.52
CA ALA A 97 -7.66 8.43 -3.94
C ALA A 97 -7.75 7.11 -4.74
N GLY A 98 -7.96 5.96 -4.10
CA GLY A 98 -8.02 4.65 -4.75
C GLY A 98 -6.68 4.16 -5.30
N ILE A 99 -5.56 4.58 -4.70
CA ILE A 99 -4.19 4.21 -5.10
C ILE A 99 -3.48 3.42 -4.01
N MET A 100 -2.32 2.85 -4.32
CA MET A 100 -1.53 2.04 -3.39
C MET A 100 -0.76 2.88 -2.38
N ALA A 101 -0.60 2.33 -1.16
CA ALA A 101 0.24 2.89 -0.10
C ALA A 101 1.44 1.96 0.17
N PHE A 102 2.65 2.52 0.12
CA PHE A 102 3.87 1.78 0.41
C PHE A 102 4.59 2.38 1.62
N ASP A 103 5.03 1.50 2.51
CA ASP A 103 5.85 1.93 3.64
C ASP A 103 7.32 2.12 3.23
N THR A 104 8.07 2.68 4.15
CA THR A 104 9.49 2.99 4.01
C THR A 104 10.39 1.75 3.98
N VAL A 105 11.66 1.94 3.71
CA VAL A 105 12.71 0.90 3.84
C VAL A 105 12.98 0.56 5.30
N TYR A 106 13.46 -0.67 5.53
CA TYR A 106 14.10 -1.08 6.78
C TYR A 106 15.61 -1.13 6.56
N SER A 107 16.34 -0.18 7.14
CA SER A 107 17.73 0.10 6.79
C SER A 107 18.75 -0.90 7.32
N ASP A 108 18.45 -1.62 8.42
CA ASP A 108 19.33 -2.67 8.93
C ASP A 108 19.07 -4.01 8.22
N ALA A 109 19.79 -4.24 7.11
CA ALA A 109 19.64 -5.45 6.30
C ALA A 109 20.07 -6.75 7.01
N ASN A 110 20.71 -6.67 8.18
CA ASN A 110 21.14 -7.81 8.95
C ASN A 110 20.18 -8.15 10.08
N ASN A 111 19.23 -7.29 10.38
CA ASN A 111 18.21 -7.50 11.42
C ASN A 111 16.89 -8.00 10.79
N GLU A 112 16.84 -9.29 10.46
CA GLU A 112 15.68 -9.93 9.86
C GLU A 112 14.45 -9.89 10.78
N GLU A 113 14.64 -10.13 12.09
CA GLU A 113 13.54 -10.11 13.07
C GLU A 113 12.88 -8.73 13.14
N GLY A 114 13.69 -7.66 13.18
CA GLY A 114 13.17 -6.29 13.15
C GLY A 114 12.44 -5.96 11.85
N PHE A 115 12.97 -6.44 10.71
CA PHE A 115 12.32 -6.29 9.42
C PHE A 115 10.93 -6.97 9.38
N LEU A 116 10.85 -8.22 9.86
CA LEU A 116 9.60 -8.97 9.89
C LEU A 116 8.56 -8.32 10.80
N ARG A 117 8.96 -7.87 12.01
CA ARG A 117 8.05 -7.15 12.92
C ARG A 117 7.49 -5.88 12.28
N GLU A 118 8.34 -5.07 11.61
CA GLU A 118 7.87 -3.87 10.92
C GLU A 118 6.96 -4.24 9.75
N ALA A 119 7.28 -5.26 8.97
CA ALA A 119 6.48 -5.72 7.85
C ALA A 119 5.09 -6.20 8.29
N GLU A 120 5.00 -6.97 9.38
CA GLU A 120 3.73 -7.40 9.98
C GLU A 120 2.91 -6.22 10.50
N HIS A 121 3.56 -5.27 11.15
CA HIS A 121 2.90 -4.06 11.66
C HIS A 121 2.28 -3.25 10.53
N ILE A 122 3.00 -2.99 9.44
CA ILE A 122 2.46 -2.20 8.31
C ILE A 122 1.41 -2.97 7.52
N LYS A 123 1.50 -4.30 7.44
CA LYS A 123 0.43 -5.15 6.89
C LYS A 123 -0.85 -4.99 7.72
N GLN A 124 -0.76 -4.99 9.06
CA GLN A 124 -1.90 -4.78 9.96
C GLN A 124 -2.52 -3.39 9.81
N LEU A 125 -1.71 -2.34 9.57
CA LEU A 125 -2.20 -1.01 9.28
C LEU A 125 -2.96 -0.95 7.95
N GLY A 126 -2.67 -1.84 7.00
CA GLY A 126 -3.35 -1.92 5.71
C GLY A 126 -2.52 -1.44 4.52
N PHE A 127 -1.20 -1.34 4.64
CA PHE A 127 -0.32 -1.03 3.50
C PHE A 127 -0.32 -2.14 2.45
N ASP A 128 -0.02 -1.79 1.20
CA ASP A 128 0.07 -2.73 0.07
C ASP A 128 1.47 -3.37 -0.04
N GLY A 129 2.46 -2.80 0.64
CA GLY A 129 3.84 -3.27 0.66
C GLY A 129 4.77 -2.26 1.29
N LYS A 130 6.08 -2.46 1.09
CA LYS A 130 7.12 -1.52 1.53
C LYS A 130 8.29 -1.47 0.55
N SER A 131 9.06 -0.38 0.63
CA SER A 131 10.32 -0.24 -0.10
C SER A 131 11.39 -1.16 0.50
N LEU A 132 12.21 -1.76 -0.35
CA LEU A 132 13.30 -2.65 0.05
C LEU A 132 14.65 -2.09 -0.36
N ILE A 133 15.68 -2.33 0.42
CA ILE A 133 17.07 -1.95 0.14
C ILE A 133 17.98 -3.15 -0.15
N ASN A 134 17.52 -4.36 0.11
CA ASN A 134 18.31 -5.58 -0.06
C ASN A 134 17.46 -6.69 -0.68
N PRO A 135 17.96 -7.41 -1.72
CA PRO A 135 17.21 -8.52 -2.32
C PRO A 135 16.82 -9.62 -1.34
N ARG A 136 17.58 -9.86 -0.27
CA ARG A 136 17.23 -10.83 0.78
C ARG A 136 15.91 -10.51 1.49
N GLN A 137 15.46 -9.26 1.46
CA GLN A 137 14.18 -8.84 2.05
C GLN A 137 12.96 -9.18 1.17
N ILE A 138 13.16 -9.57 -0.09
CA ILE A 138 12.06 -9.81 -1.04
C ILE A 138 11.20 -10.98 -0.58
N ASP A 139 11.78 -12.15 -0.40
CA ASP A 139 11.04 -13.35 -0.01
C ASP A 139 10.41 -13.21 1.38
N LEU A 140 11.12 -12.56 2.29
CA LEU A 140 10.60 -12.26 3.63
C LEU A 140 9.33 -11.41 3.56
N LEU A 141 9.38 -10.33 2.76
CA LEU A 141 8.22 -9.46 2.59
C LEU A 141 7.06 -10.18 1.91
N HIS A 142 7.34 -10.96 0.87
CA HIS A 142 6.35 -11.75 0.16
C HIS A 142 5.64 -12.72 1.11
N ASN A 143 6.39 -13.42 1.96
CA ASN A 143 5.83 -14.35 2.95
C ASN A 143 4.91 -13.63 3.95
N VAL A 144 5.30 -12.44 4.43
CA VAL A 144 4.45 -11.66 5.33
C VAL A 144 3.16 -11.23 4.65
N PHE A 145 3.22 -10.75 3.39
CA PHE A 145 2.05 -10.21 2.69
C PHE A 145 1.17 -11.28 2.03
N ALA A 146 1.69 -12.48 1.79
CA ALA A 146 0.90 -13.58 1.26
C ALA A 146 -0.24 -13.97 2.22
N PRO A 147 -1.45 -14.27 1.72
CA PRO A 147 -2.49 -14.87 2.54
C PRO A 147 -2.08 -16.28 2.98
N THR A 148 -2.34 -16.58 4.24
CA THR A 148 -2.19 -17.94 4.74
C THR A 148 -3.27 -18.86 4.17
N GLN A 149 -3.01 -20.18 4.09
CA GLN A 149 -4.01 -21.13 3.63
C GLN A 149 -5.32 -21.03 4.43
N LYS A 150 -5.23 -20.82 5.75
CA LYS A 150 -6.39 -20.62 6.63
C LYS A 150 -7.22 -19.37 6.23
N GLU A 151 -6.56 -18.28 5.86
CA GLU A 151 -7.24 -17.06 5.39
C GLU A 151 -7.93 -17.31 4.03
N VAL A 152 -7.28 -18.06 3.13
CA VAL A 152 -7.84 -18.44 1.83
C VAL A 152 -9.07 -19.34 2.02
N ASP A 153 -8.95 -20.40 2.82
CA ASP A 153 -10.07 -21.33 3.09
C ASP A 153 -11.26 -20.59 3.73
N HIS A 154 -10.98 -19.68 4.66
CA HIS A 154 -12.01 -18.85 5.26
C HIS A 154 -12.66 -17.90 4.24
N ALA A 155 -11.87 -17.30 3.37
CA ALA A 155 -12.40 -16.41 2.33
C ALA A 155 -13.29 -17.17 1.33
N ILE A 156 -12.92 -18.38 0.93
CA ILE A 156 -13.76 -19.25 0.09
C ILE A 156 -15.09 -19.52 0.79
N ALA A 157 -15.06 -19.97 2.05
CA ALA A 157 -16.29 -20.26 2.79
C ALA A 157 -17.20 -19.02 2.97
N VAL A 158 -16.65 -17.82 3.10
CA VAL A 158 -17.41 -16.56 3.15
C VAL A 158 -18.10 -16.28 1.83
N ILE A 159 -17.40 -16.45 0.70
CA ILE A 159 -17.98 -16.22 -0.64
C ILE A 159 -19.06 -17.23 -0.93
N GLU A 160 -18.85 -18.52 -0.69
CA GLU A 160 -19.85 -19.58 -0.89
C GLU A 160 -21.12 -19.33 -0.07
N ALA A 161 -20.96 -18.98 1.22
CA ALA A 161 -22.09 -18.64 2.07
C ALA A 161 -22.87 -17.42 1.58
N ALA A 162 -22.17 -16.40 1.07
CA ALA A 162 -22.80 -15.21 0.50
C ALA A 162 -23.57 -15.52 -0.79
N GLU A 163 -23.04 -16.35 -1.67
CA GLU A 163 -23.70 -16.79 -2.91
C GLU A 163 -24.96 -17.63 -2.63
N GLU A 164 -24.88 -18.56 -1.67
CA GLU A 164 -26.04 -19.34 -1.24
C GLU A 164 -27.15 -18.45 -0.67
N ALA A 165 -26.79 -17.44 0.13
CA ALA A 165 -27.76 -16.51 0.70
C ALA A 165 -28.42 -15.65 -0.39
N ALA A 166 -27.62 -15.16 -1.35
CA ALA A 166 -28.13 -14.40 -2.49
C ALA A 166 -29.12 -15.23 -3.34
N ALA A 167 -28.80 -16.50 -3.58
CA ALA A 167 -29.70 -17.43 -4.29
C ALA A 167 -31.04 -17.66 -3.57
N LYS A 168 -31.05 -17.52 -2.23
CA LYS A 168 -32.25 -17.64 -1.38
C LYS A 168 -32.94 -16.29 -1.13
N GLY A 169 -32.47 -15.19 -1.73
CA GLY A 169 -33.00 -13.82 -1.53
C GLY A 169 -32.72 -13.23 -0.15
N LEU A 170 -31.72 -13.75 0.57
CA LEU A 170 -31.33 -13.28 1.90
C LEU A 170 -30.22 -12.25 1.76
N GLY A 171 -30.37 -11.07 2.40
CA GLY A 171 -29.36 -9.99 2.36
C GLY A 171 -28.22 -10.15 3.37
N VAL A 172 -28.33 -11.06 4.33
CA VAL A 172 -27.35 -11.33 5.40
C VAL A 172 -27.30 -12.82 5.68
N VAL A 173 -26.11 -13.34 5.89
CA VAL A 173 -25.91 -14.74 6.24
C VAL A 173 -25.02 -14.87 7.48
N SER A 174 -25.15 -15.98 8.21
CA SER A 174 -24.26 -16.31 9.33
C SER A 174 -23.33 -17.45 8.94
N LEU A 175 -22.03 -17.26 9.09
CA LEU A 175 -21.02 -18.29 8.96
C LEU A 175 -20.33 -18.51 10.31
N ASN A 176 -20.41 -19.73 10.85
CA ASN A 176 -19.85 -20.08 12.15
C ASN A 176 -20.30 -19.12 13.31
N GLY A 177 -21.58 -18.71 13.30
CA GLY A 177 -22.15 -17.82 14.31
C GLY A 177 -21.76 -16.34 14.15
N LYS A 178 -21.04 -15.97 13.11
CA LYS A 178 -20.69 -14.57 12.80
C LYS A 178 -21.46 -14.09 11.58
N MET A 179 -21.94 -12.86 11.64
CA MET A 179 -22.61 -12.21 10.52
C MET A 179 -21.65 -11.99 9.36
N VAL A 180 -22.08 -12.31 8.15
CA VAL A 180 -21.38 -12.02 6.90
C VAL A 180 -22.18 -10.96 6.15
N ASP A 181 -21.58 -9.78 6.04
CA ASP A 181 -22.12 -8.60 5.35
C ASP A 181 -21.19 -8.14 4.21
N GLY A 182 -21.58 -7.07 3.52
CA GLY A 182 -20.84 -6.51 2.39
C GLY A 182 -19.33 -6.33 2.67
N PRO A 183 -18.91 -5.64 3.74
CA PRO A 183 -17.50 -5.45 4.08
C PRO A 183 -16.72 -6.75 4.30
N ILE A 184 -17.34 -7.77 4.86
CA ILE A 184 -16.71 -9.08 5.07
C ILE A 184 -16.51 -9.80 3.73
N ILE A 185 -17.51 -9.73 2.84
CA ILE A 185 -17.45 -10.31 1.49
C ILE A 185 -16.35 -9.62 0.67
N GLU A 186 -16.27 -8.30 0.71
CA GLU A 186 -15.21 -7.57 0.00
C GLU A 186 -13.82 -7.96 0.51
N ARG A 187 -13.63 -8.07 1.81
CA ARG A 187 -12.37 -8.53 2.40
C ARG A 187 -12.01 -9.94 1.95
N ALA A 188 -12.98 -10.85 1.87
CA ALA A 188 -12.78 -12.20 1.37
C ALA A 188 -12.33 -12.18 -0.11
N ARG A 189 -12.96 -11.38 -0.95
CA ARG A 189 -12.56 -11.19 -2.36
C ARG A 189 -11.12 -10.69 -2.49
N TRP A 190 -10.73 -9.70 -1.68
CA TRP A 190 -9.34 -9.21 -1.67
C TRP A 190 -8.33 -10.27 -1.24
N THR A 191 -8.70 -11.12 -0.27
CA THR A 191 -7.83 -12.23 0.15
C THR A 191 -7.64 -13.22 -1.01
N LEU A 192 -8.70 -13.60 -1.73
CA LEU A 192 -8.63 -14.50 -2.87
C LEU A 192 -7.86 -13.89 -4.04
N GLN A 193 -8.09 -12.63 -4.36
CA GLN A 193 -7.36 -11.92 -5.40
C GLN A 193 -5.85 -11.86 -5.12
N ARG A 194 -5.45 -11.67 -3.85
CA ARG A 194 -4.04 -11.72 -3.43
C ARG A 194 -3.46 -13.12 -3.56
N ALA A 195 -4.21 -14.16 -3.23
CA ALA A 195 -3.80 -15.54 -3.40
C ALA A 195 -3.59 -15.92 -4.87
N GLU A 196 -4.48 -15.45 -5.77
CA GLU A 196 -4.41 -15.69 -7.21
C GLU A 196 -3.29 -14.90 -7.89
N SER A 197 -3.05 -13.66 -7.48
CA SER A 197 -1.98 -12.82 -8.03
C SER A 197 -0.60 -13.37 -7.73
N GLY A 198 -0.56 -14.44 -6.97
CA GLY A 198 0.47 -15.43 -6.74
C GLY A 198 1.89 -14.86 -6.80
N ILE A 199 2.40 -14.40 -5.69
CA ILE A 199 3.82 -14.54 -5.44
C ILE A 199 4.05 -16.05 -5.30
N LYS A 200 4.19 -16.73 -6.46
CA LYS A 200 4.55 -18.14 -6.49
C LYS A 200 6.00 -18.22 -6.01
N HIS A 201 6.20 -18.90 -4.89
CA HIS A 201 7.51 -19.30 -4.40
C HIS A 201 8.22 -20.21 -5.39
#